data_28ff2f68ca149ca6146ad2c0f9305271
#
_entry.id   28ff2f68ca149ca6146ad2c0f9305271
#
_cell.length_a   1.000
_cell.length_b   1.000
_cell.length_c   1.000
_cell.angle_alpha   90.00
_cell.angle_beta   90.00
_cell.angle_gamma   90.00
#
_symmetry.space_group_name_H-M   'P 1'
#
loop_
_entity.id
_entity.type
_entity.pdbx_description
1 polymer ?
#
loop_
_entity_poly.entity_id
_entity_poly.type
_entity_poly.pdbx_seq_one_letter_code
_entity_poly.pdbx_strand_id
1 'polypeptide(L)'
;VSIFIWLKEPNYKPLINRMQDYNAQEIIEVLQREGIEFEIDPSSQVLMVRADEIHDARLKLAAASLIDDKTVGLELLDNESNLGTSHFIETARYRRGLEGELARTIASVQAIRNARVHLAIPKQSVFVRDHRKPRASVFLELYAGANLHKDQVEAIVNLVSSSISEMDKGAVSVVDQKGNLLSKIKNDNQ
;
A
#
# COMPACT_ATOMS: atom_id res chain seq x y z
N VAL A 1 12.28 20.39 53.38
CA VAL A 1 11.78 19.26 52.56
C VAL A 1 11.42 19.84 51.17
N SER A 2 12.34 19.73 50.21
CA SER A 2 12.14 20.22 48.85
C SER A 2 11.43 19.15 48.04
N ILE A 3 10.18 19.40 47.67
CA ILE A 3 9.42 18.55 46.78
C ILE A 3 9.86 18.86 45.35
N PHE A 4 10.67 17.98 44.76
CA PHE A 4 10.96 17.98 43.32
C PHE A 4 9.69 17.44 42.60
N ILE A 5 8.86 18.33 42.09
CA ILE A 5 7.83 18.00 41.14
C ILE A 5 8.54 17.80 39.80
N TRP A 6 8.72 16.56 39.42
CA TRP A 6 9.10 16.17 38.05
C TRP A 6 7.96 16.53 37.12
N LEU A 7 8.01 17.70 36.49
CA LEU A 7 7.17 17.99 35.32
C LEU A 7 7.67 17.09 34.20
N LYS A 8 6.96 15.99 33.98
CA LYS A 8 7.05 15.23 32.73
C LYS A 8 6.49 16.14 31.66
N GLU A 9 7.34 16.73 30.81
CA GLU A 9 6.89 17.44 29.63
C GLU A 9 6.05 16.46 28.77
N PRO A 10 4.83 16.79 28.39
CA PRO A 10 4.01 15.94 27.55
C PRO A 10 4.71 15.77 26.20
N ASN A 11 4.96 14.53 25.83
CA ASN A 11 5.65 14.20 24.59
C ASN A 11 4.60 14.28 23.45
N TYR A 12 4.62 15.39 22.71
CA TYR A 12 3.75 15.60 21.56
C TYR A 12 4.30 14.93 20.32
N LYS A 13 3.43 14.28 19.54
CA LYS A 13 3.74 13.65 18.25
C LYS A 13 2.86 14.21 17.15
N PRO A 14 3.36 14.31 15.92
CA PRO A 14 2.58 14.80 14.79
C PRO A 14 1.43 13.85 14.47
N LEU A 15 0.22 14.38 14.47
CA LEU A 15 -1.00 13.67 14.08
C LEU A 15 -1.22 13.76 12.58
N ILE A 16 -1.01 14.96 12.01
CA ILE A 16 -1.19 15.28 10.58
C ILE A 16 -0.03 16.15 10.14
N ASN A 17 0.70 15.71 9.11
CA ASN A 17 1.88 16.40 8.60
C ASN A 17 1.57 17.56 7.65
N ARG A 18 0.36 17.63 7.09
CA ARG A 18 -0.08 18.68 6.17
C ARG A 18 -1.55 19.01 6.43
N MET A 19 -1.80 20.05 7.20
CA MET A 19 -3.16 20.52 7.46
C MET A 19 -3.86 21.08 6.22
N GLN A 20 -3.10 21.46 5.18
CA GLN A 20 -3.65 22.03 3.95
C GLN A 20 -4.45 21.03 3.11
N ASP A 21 -4.21 19.73 3.29
CA ASP A 21 -4.90 18.66 2.55
C ASP A 21 -6.22 18.23 3.22
N TYR A 22 -6.53 18.78 4.40
CA TYR A 22 -7.67 18.40 5.22
C TYR A 22 -8.46 19.60 5.70
N ASN A 23 -9.72 19.40 6.06
CA ASN A 23 -10.53 20.43 6.68
C ASN A 23 -10.12 20.63 8.16
N ALA A 24 -9.14 21.51 8.39
CA ALA A 24 -8.55 21.78 9.69
C ALA A 24 -9.58 22.11 10.76
N GLN A 25 -10.64 22.86 10.42
CA GLN A 25 -11.70 23.24 11.36
C GLN A 25 -12.46 22.03 11.89
N GLU A 26 -12.85 21.11 11.03
CA GLU A 26 -13.59 19.89 11.43
C GLU A 26 -12.73 18.97 12.29
N ILE A 27 -11.43 18.86 11.97
CA ILE A 27 -10.49 18.08 12.75
C ILE A 27 -10.35 18.63 14.17
N ILE A 28 -10.16 19.94 14.29
CA ILE A 28 -10.04 20.62 15.59
C ILE A 28 -11.33 20.45 16.39
N GLU A 29 -12.48 20.58 15.75
CA GLU A 29 -13.78 20.42 16.42
C GLU A 29 -13.99 19.01 16.97
N VAL A 30 -13.58 17.98 16.21
CA VAL A 30 -13.64 16.58 16.68
C VAL A 30 -12.72 16.37 17.86
N LEU A 31 -11.46 16.83 17.80
CA LEU A 31 -10.50 16.69 18.90
C LEU A 31 -10.98 17.39 20.18
N GLN A 32 -11.53 18.61 20.05
CA GLN A 32 -12.09 19.34 21.18
C GLN A 32 -13.31 18.64 21.79
N ARG A 33 -14.23 18.14 20.96
CA ARG A 33 -15.40 17.40 21.41
C ARG A 33 -15.04 16.12 22.14
N GLU A 34 -13.99 15.46 21.71
CA GLU A 34 -13.51 14.21 22.30
C GLU A 34 -12.52 14.43 23.47
N GLY A 35 -12.23 15.69 23.80
CA GLY A 35 -11.36 16.06 24.93
C GLY A 35 -9.89 15.71 24.74
N ILE A 36 -9.45 15.59 23.49
CA ILE A 36 -8.04 15.28 23.15
C ILE A 36 -7.25 16.57 23.10
N GLU A 37 -6.16 16.65 23.89
CA GLU A 37 -5.26 17.79 23.90
C GLU A 37 -4.41 17.82 22.63
N PHE A 38 -4.41 18.96 21.93
CA PHE A 38 -3.63 19.16 20.72
C PHE A 38 -2.87 20.49 20.76
N GLU A 39 -1.80 20.54 20.00
CA GLU A 39 -0.98 21.73 19.78
C GLU A 39 -0.71 21.90 18.28
N ILE A 40 -0.70 23.14 17.82
CA ILE A 40 -0.36 23.46 16.41
C ILE A 40 0.99 24.16 16.43
N ASP A 41 1.98 23.55 15.77
CA ASP A 41 3.27 24.19 15.58
C ASP A 41 3.13 25.37 14.59
N PRO A 42 3.36 26.59 15.04
CA PRO A 42 3.15 27.78 14.22
C PRO A 42 4.13 27.89 13.04
N SER A 43 5.27 27.17 13.11
CA SER A 43 6.31 27.23 12.06
C SER A 43 6.04 26.22 10.93
N SER A 44 5.58 25.02 11.27
CA SER A 44 5.36 23.92 10.33
C SER A 44 3.88 23.69 9.98
N GLN A 45 2.96 24.32 10.71
CA GLN A 45 1.51 24.08 10.63
C GLN A 45 1.12 22.60 10.81
N VAL A 46 1.91 21.89 11.61
CA VAL A 46 1.66 20.49 11.95
C VAL A 46 0.79 20.42 13.18
N LEU A 47 -0.29 19.63 13.11
CA LEU A 47 -1.13 19.34 14.26
C LEU A 47 -0.49 18.22 15.07
N MET A 48 -0.20 18.50 16.32
CA MET A 48 0.43 17.60 17.27
C MET A 48 -0.55 17.22 18.37
N VAL A 49 -0.51 15.98 18.81
CA VAL A 49 -1.27 15.48 19.97
C VAL A 49 -0.33 14.74 20.92
N ARG A 50 -0.77 14.51 22.14
CA ARG A 50 0.00 13.72 23.10
C ARG A 50 0.26 12.32 22.56
N ALA A 51 1.47 11.81 22.80
CA ALA A 51 1.92 10.52 22.28
C ALA A 51 1.07 9.34 22.76
N ASP A 52 0.49 9.44 23.95
CA ASP A 52 -0.42 8.45 24.54
C ASP A 52 -1.84 8.49 23.95
N GLU A 53 -2.26 9.61 23.38
CA GLU A 53 -3.60 9.82 22.80
C GLU A 53 -3.63 9.75 21.26
N ILE A 54 -2.47 9.62 20.59
CA ILE A 54 -2.37 9.69 19.14
C ILE A 54 -3.21 8.63 18.41
N HIS A 55 -3.27 7.42 18.97
CA HIS A 55 -4.05 6.32 18.40
C HIS A 55 -5.54 6.58 18.50
N ASP A 56 -5.98 7.06 19.66
CA ASP A 56 -7.38 7.37 19.93
C ASP A 56 -7.84 8.54 19.05
N ALA A 57 -7.00 9.58 18.93
CA ALA A 57 -7.23 10.70 18.03
C ALA A 57 -7.43 10.27 16.58
N ARG A 58 -6.56 9.41 16.07
CA ARG A 58 -6.65 8.89 14.70
C ARG A 58 -7.90 8.05 14.47
N LEU A 59 -8.21 7.16 15.40
CA LEU A 59 -9.40 6.31 15.31
C LEU A 59 -10.68 7.15 15.24
N LYS A 60 -10.77 8.19 16.07
CA LYS A 60 -11.91 9.09 16.10
C LYS A 60 -12.04 9.96 14.85
N LEU A 61 -10.91 10.44 14.32
CA LEU A 61 -10.88 11.18 13.06
C LEU A 61 -11.20 10.30 11.84
N ALA A 62 -10.75 9.06 11.82
CA ALA A 62 -11.10 8.09 10.78
C ALA A 62 -12.58 7.71 10.84
N ALA A 63 -13.15 7.53 12.04
CA ALA A 63 -14.58 7.29 12.23
C ALA A 63 -15.44 8.47 11.76
N ALA A 64 -14.92 9.71 11.84
CA ALA A 64 -15.53 10.90 11.29
C ALA A 64 -15.26 11.11 9.78
N SER A 65 -14.55 10.20 9.13
CA SER A 65 -14.12 10.28 7.71
C SER A 65 -13.29 11.53 7.38
N LEU A 66 -12.61 12.11 8.37
CA LEU A 66 -11.78 13.30 8.23
C LEU A 66 -10.34 13.00 7.84
N ILE A 67 -9.88 11.77 8.04
CA ILE A 67 -8.58 11.26 7.59
C ILE A 67 -8.77 9.93 6.88
N ASP A 68 -7.89 9.64 5.92
CA ASP A 68 -7.93 8.38 5.16
C ASP A 68 -7.57 7.20 6.07
N ASP A 69 -8.41 6.18 6.08
CA ASP A 69 -8.25 4.93 6.85
C ASP A 69 -6.94 4.18 6.50
N LYS A 70 -6.39 4.44 5.31
CA LYS A 70 -5.11 3.89 4.85
C LYS A 70 -3.90 4.33 5.66
N THR A 71 -3.97 5.51 6.27
CA THR A 71 -2.89 6.07 7.10
C THR A 71 -2.88 5.44 8.49
N VAL A 72 -4.06 5.13 9.02
CA VAL A 72 -4.22 4.50 10.35
C VAL A 72 -3.73 3.05 10.34
N GLY A 73 -3.98 2.32 9.25
CA GLY A 73 -3.58 0.91 9.15
C GLY A 73 -2.07 0.69 9.05
N LEU A 74 -1.33 1.60 8.41
CA LEU A 74 0.12 1.46 8.20
C LEU A 74 0.95 1.81 9.44
N GLU A 75 0.48 2.72 10.30
CA GLU A 75 1.21 3.13 11.51
C GLU A 75 0.89 2.25 12.72
N LEU A 76 -0.27 1.60 12.78
CA LEU A 76 -0.54 0.52 13.73
C LEU A 76 0.43 -0.65 13.54
N LEU A 77 0.91 -0.83 12.30
CA LEU A 77 1.92 -1.83 11.96
C LEU A 77 3.35 -1.42 12.35
N ASP A 78 3.61 -0.12 12.51
CA ASP A 78 4.95 0.40 12.88
C ASP A 78 5.21 0.36 14.40
N ASN A 79 4.17 0.32 15.24
CA ASN A 79 4.31 0.44 16.69
C ASN A 79 4.20 -0.89 17.48
N GLU A 80 3.77 -1.96 16.86
CA GLU A 80 3.80 -3.29 17.47
C GLU A 80 5.02 -4.06 16.97
N SER A 81 6.08 -4.03 17.75
CA SER A 81 7.26 -4.89 17.64
C SER A 81 6.93 -6.34 17.98
N ASN A 82 6.03 -6.93 17.20
CA ASN A 82 5.82 -8.36 17.16
C ASN A 82 6.54 -8.94 15.96
N LEU A 83 7.40 -9.90 16.15
CA LEU A 83 8.19 -10.60 15.13
C LEU A 83 7.34 -11.05 13.92
N GLY A 84 6.06 -11.37 14.11
CA GLY A 84 5.14 -11.72 13.04
C GLY A 84 4.71 -10.54 12.17
N THR A 85 4.57 -9.35 12.74
CA THR A 85 4.20 -8.11 12.04
C THR A 85 5.37 -7.63 11.17
N SER A 86 6.60 -7.73 11.67
CA SER A 86 7.81 -7.39 10.92
C SER A 86 7.96 -8.24 9.66
N HIS A 87 7.74 -9.55 9.76
CA HIS A 87 7.81 -10.45 8.60
C HIS A 87 6.72 -10.17 7.55
N PHE A 88 5.51 -9.80 7.99
CA PHE A 88 4.43 -9.41 7.08
C PHE A 88 4.77 -8.13 6.31
N ILE A 89 5.27 -7.10 7.01
CA ILE A 89 5.68 -5.83 6.39
C ILE A 89 6.83 -6.05 5.41
N GLU A 90 7.83 -6.84 5.79
CA GLU A 90 8.97 -7.18 4.93
C GLU A 90 8.50 -7.88 3.65
N THR A 91 7.64 -8.87 3.77
CA THR A 91 7.05 -9.58 2.63
C THR A 91 6.23 -8.65 1.73
N ALA A 92 5.46 -7.72 2.31
CA ALA A 92 4.68 -6.75 1.55
C ALA A 92 5.57 -5.73 0.83
N ARG A 93 6.66 -5.27 1.46
CA ARG A 93 7.68 -4.39 0.84
C ARG A 93 8.41 -5.09 -0.29
N TYR A 94 8.83 -6.33 -0.08
CA TYR A 94 9.46 -7.15 -1.11
C TYR A 94 8.56 -7.32 -2.34
N ARG A 95 7.29 -7.68 -2.13
CA ARG A 95 6.31 -7.82 -3.22
C ARG A 95 6.11 -6.52 -3.98
N ARG A 96 5.96 -5.38 -3.29
CA ARG A 96 5.85 -4.06 -3.94
C ARG A 96 7.10 -3.70 -4.73
N GLY A 97 8.28 -3.99 -4.21
CA GLY A 97 9.55 -3.80 -4.91
C GLY A 97 9.57 -4.59 -6.21
N LEU A 98 9.19 -5.86 -6.17
CA LEU A 98 9.15 -6.75 -7.31
C LEU A 98 8.12 -6.32 -8.37
N GLU A 99 6.91 -5.93 -7.95
CA GLU A 99 5.88 -5.35 -8.83
C GLU A 99 6.39 -4.09 -9.54
N GLY A 100 7.09 -3.22 -8.83
CA GLY A 100 7.68 -2.00 -9.39
C GLY A 100 8.81 -2.27 -10.38
N GLU A 101 9.69 -3.24 -10.10
CA GLU A 101 10.76 -3.63 -11.01
C GLU A 101 10.22 -4.26 -12.30
N LEU A 102 9.25 -5.18 -12.17
CA LEU A 102 8.60 -5.78 -13.32
C LEU A 102 7.88 -4.72 -14.16
N ALA A 103 7.15 -3.80 -13.53
CA ALA A 103 6.47 -2.70 -14.22
C ALA A 103 7.45 -1.82 -14.99
N ARG A 104 8.60 -1.44 -14.40
CA ARG A 104 9.65 -0.65 -15.08
C ARG A 104 10.25 -1.39 -16.28
N THR A 105 10.54 -2.67 -16.10
CA THR A 105 11.08 -3.50 -17.17
C THR A 105 10.10 -3.63 -18.34
N ILE A 106 8.82 -3.86 -18.04
CA ILE A 106 7.76 -3.94 -19.07
C ILE A 106 7.58 -2.59 -19.76
N ALA A 107 7.58 -1.49 -19.01
CA ALA A 107 7.45 -0.14 -19.57
C ALA A 107 8.63 0.28 -20.47
N SER A 108 9.77 -0.42 -20.42
CA SER A 108 10.89 -0.20 -21.35
C SER A 108 10.63 -0.69 -22.79
N VAL A 109 9.57 -1.48 -23.01
CA VAL A 109 9.15 -1.89 -24.35
C VAL A 109 8.61 -0.68 -25.12
N GLN A 110 9.12 -0.46 -26.31
CA GLN A 110 8.90 0.77 -27.09
C GLN A 110 7.41 1.14 -27.32
N ALA A 111 6.53 0.15 -27.44
CA ALA A 111 5.09 0.37 -27.63
C ALA A 111 4.35 0.75 -26.33
N ILE A 112 4.96 0.58 -25.17
CA ILE A 112 4.33 0.72 -23.86
C ILE A 112 4.71 2.07 -23.25
N ARG A 113 3.71 2.87 -22.92
CA ARG A 113 3.87 4.15 -22.24
C ARG A 113 4.02 3.97 -20.73
N ASN A 114 3.21 3.07 -20.17
CA ASN A 114 3.20 2.77 -18.74
C ASN A 114 2.76 1.33 -18.51
N ALA A 115 3.24 0.74 -17.42
CA ALA A 115 2.85 -0.59 -17.00
C ALA A 115 2.60 -0.65 -15.49
N ARG A 116 1.66 -1.48 -15.08
CA ARG A 116 1.40 -1.82 -13.68
C ARG A 116 1.32 -3.33 -13.56
N VAL A 117 1.97 -3.85 -12.54
CA VAL A 117 1.96 -5.28 -12.22
C VAL A 117 1.37 -5.49 -10.84
N HIS A 118 0.45 -6.41 -10.71
CA HIS A 118 -0.13 -6.84 -9.45
C HIS A 118 0.09 -8.33 -9.27
N LEU A 119 0.71 -8.71 -8.15
CA LEU A 119 1.03 -10.08 -7.81
C LEU A 119 0.11 -10.59 -6.70
N ALA A 120 -0.58 -11.67 -6.95
CA ALA A 120 -1.33 -12.43 -5.97
C ALA A 120 -0.53 -13.68 -5.59
N ILE A 121 0.30 -13.56 -4.56
CA ILE A 121 1.13 -14.65 -4.03
C ILE A 121 0.47 -15.15 -2.76
N PRO A 122 -0.12 -16.36 -2.75
CA PRO A 122 -0.76 -16.91 -1.56
C PRO A 122 0.31 -17.24 -0.50
N LYS A 123 -0.08 -17.09 0.78
CA LYS A 123 0.77 -17.56 1.88
C LYS A 123 0.80 -19.08 1.85
N GLN A 124 1.99 -19.65 1.86
CA GLN A 124 2.16 -21.08 2.05
C GLN A 124 1.82 -21.42 3.50
N SER A 125 0.77 -22.20 3.70
CA SER A 125 0.41 -22.78 5.01
C SER A 125 0.63 -24.28 4.96
N VAL A 126 1.41 -24.80 5.88
CA VAL A 126 1.65 -26.27 6.04
C VAL A 126 0.36 -27.04 6.37
N PHE A 127 -0.71 -26.35 6.75
CA PHE A 127 -1.97 -26.95 7.20
C PHE A 127 -3.07 -26.99 6.13
N VAL A 128 -2.85 -26.38 4.97
CA VAL A 128 -3.87 -26.32 3.90
C VAL A 128 -3.45 -27.22 2.75
N ARG A 129 -4.27 -28.24 2.45
CA ARG A 129 -4.08 -29.16 1.32
C ARG A 129 -4.25 -28.51 -0.04
N ASP A 130 -4.73 -27.27 -0.08
CA ASP A 130 -5.01 -26.54 -1.31
C ASP A 130 -3.85 -25.58 -1.61
N HIS A 131 -2.91 -26.02 -2.43
CA HIS A 131 -1.79 -25.21 -2.90
C HIS A 131 -2.29 -24.23 -3.97
N ARG A 132 -2.80 -23.08 -3.54
CA ARG A 132 -3.12 -21.99 -4.46
C ARG A 132 -1.85 -21.48 -5.11
N LYS A 133 -1.77 -21.60 -6.43
CA LYS A 133 -0.64 -21.10 -7.20
C LYS A 133 -0.67 -19.57 -7.30
N PRO A 134 0.50 -18.91 -7.40
CA PRO A 134 0.57 -17.47 -7.59
C PRO A 134 -0.02 -17.07 -8.96
N ARG A 135 -0.57 -15.86 -9.00
CA ARG A 135 -1.16 -15.24 -10.18
C ARG A 135 -0.62 -13.82 -10.34
N ALA A 136 -0.64 -13.32 -11.58
CA ALA A 136 -0.25 -11.96 -11.88
C ALA A 136 -1.25 -11.31 -12.85
N SER A 137 -1.45 -10.01 -12.66
CA SER A 137 -2.20 -9.16 -13.59
C SER A 137 -1.30 -8.01 -14.03
N VAL A 138 -1.15 -7.85 -15.33
CA VAL A 138 -0.37 -6.78 -15.95
C VAL A 138 -1.32 -5.86 -16.69
N PHE A 139 -1.34 -4.60 -16.30
CA PHE A 139 -2.08 -3.55 -16.99
C PHE A 139 -1.09 -2.68 -17.79
N LEU A 140 -1.38 -2.51 -19.08
CA LEU A 140 -0.53 -1.77 -20.01
C LEU A 140 -1.25 -0.54 -20.56
N GLU A 141 -0.55 0.57 -20.56
CA GLU A 141 -0.93 1.75 -21.34
C GLU A 141 0.00 1.83 -22.56
N LEU A 142 -0.58 1.65 -23.74
CA LEU A 142 0.16 1.76 -24.99
C LEU A 142 0.16 3.23 -25.48
N TYR A 143 1.21 3.60 -26.22
CA TYR A 143 1.19 4.87 -26.94
C TYR A 143 0.06 4.90 -27.97
N ALA A 144 -0.43 6.10 -28.29
CA ALA A 144 -1.49 6.29 -29.27
C ALA A 144 -1.12 5.66 -30.62
N GLY A 145 -1.98 4.76 -31.14
CA GLY A 145 -1.74 4.05 -32.39
C GLY A 145 -0.76 2.88 -32.29
N ALA A 146 -0.13 2.64 -31.15
CA ALA A 146 0.73 1.48 -30.94
C ALA A 146 -0.11 0.21 -30.64
N ASN A 147 0.40 -0.92 -31.12
CA ASN A 147 -0.14 -2.24 -30.83
C ASN A 147 1.00 -3.16 -30.41
N LEU A 148 0.69 -4.13 -29.57
CA LEU A 148 1.62 -5.21 -29.20
C LEU A 148 1.41 -6.42 -30.09
N HIS A 149 2.50 -6.95 -30.63
CA HIS A 149 2.48 -8.23 -31.33
C HIS A 149 2.39 -9.38 -30.31
N LYS A 150 1.90 -10.54 -30.76
CA LYS A 150 1.75 -11.73 -29.90
C LYS A 150 3.06 -12.11 -29.21
N ASP A 151 4.18 -12.04 -29.92
CA ASP A 151 5.49 -12.37 -29.39
C ASP A 151 5.92 -11.45 -28.23
N GLN A 152 5.55 -10.16 -28.33
CA GLN A 152 5.80 -9.18 -27.27
C GLN A 152 4.95 -9.47 -26.03
N VAL A 153 3.69 -9.85 -26.24
CA VAL A 153 2.80 -10.27 -25.13
C VAL A 153 3.33 -11.55 -24.48
N GLU A 154 3.74 -12.52 -25.26
CA GLU A 154 4.36 -13.76 -24.76
C GLU A 154 5.67 -13.48 -23.97
N ALA A 155 6.48 -12.55 -24.45
CA ALA A 155 7.69 -12.12 -23.74
C ALA A 155 7.36 -11.51 -22.37
N ILE A 156 6.33 -10.68 -22.28
CA ILE A 156 5.85 -10.10 -21.01
C ILE A 156 5.34 -11.22 -20.07
N VAL A 157 4.54 -12.14 -20.58
CA VAL A 157 4.04 -13.29 -19.80
C VAL A 157 5.20 -14.14 -19.30
N ASN A 158 6.20 -14.43 -20.14
CA ASN A 158 7.38 -15.18 -19.75
C ASN A 158 8.20 -14.46 -18.69
N LEU A 159 8.42 -13.15 -18.84
CA LEU A 159 9.14 -12.33 -17.88
C LEU A 159 8.49 -12.42 -16.49
N VAL A 160 7.20 -12.19 -16.41
CA VAL A 160 6.45 -12.18 -15.14
C VAL A 160 6.42 -13.59 -14.54
N SER A 161 6.07 -14.61 -15.32
CA SER A 161 5.97 -15.98 -14.80
C SER A 161 7.31 -16.53 -14.34
N SER A 162 8.42 -16.21 -15.02
CA SER A 162 9.76 -16.66 -14.62
C SER A 162 10.31 -15.92 -13.40
N SER A 163 9.78 -14.73 -13.10
CA SER A 163 10.22 -13.93 -11.94
C SER A 163 9.59 -14.39 -10.63
N ILE A 164 8.56 -15.23 -10.69
CA ILE A 164 7.81 -15.69 -9.52
C ILE A 164 7.87 -17.22 -9.46
N SER A 165 8.29 -17.73 -8.31
CA SER A 165 8.34 -19.19 -8.09
C SER A 165 6.94 -19.80 -8.23
N GLU A 166 6.87 -20.94 -8.89
CA GLU A 166 5.63 -21.72 -9.07
C GLU A 166 4.51 -21.03 -9.88
N MET A 167 4.80 -19.94 -10.58
CA MET A 167 3.83 -19.25 -11.42
C MET A 167 3.76 -19.86 -12.81
N ASP A 168 2.60 -20.35 -13.20
CA ASP A 168 2.34 -20.82 -14.56
C ASP A 168 2.14 -19.62 -15.51
N LYS A 169 2.56 -19.77 -16.78
CA LYS A 169 2.31 -18.75 -17.82
C LYS A 169 0.84 -18.44 -17.99
N GLY A 170 -0.03 -19.44 -17.89
CA GLY A 170 -1.50 -19.28 -17.95
C GLY A 170 -2.10 -18.54 -16.76
N ALA A 171 -1.33 -18.31 -15.68
CA ALA A 171 -1.75 -17.54 -14.51
C ALA A 171 -1.43 -16.04 -14.64
N VAL A 172 -0.81 -15.61 -15.76
CA VAL A 172 -0.50 -14.21 -16.04
C VAL A 172 -1.51 -13.64 -17.01
N SER A 173 -2.29 -12.66 -16.59
CA SER A 173 -3.22 -11.91 -17.46
C SER A 173 -2.60 -10.58 -17.85
N VAL A 174 -2.66 -10.23 -19.13
CA VAL A 174 -2.17 -8.95 -19.68
C VAL A 174 -3.35 -8.23 -20.34
N VAL A 175 -3.64 -7.02 -19.89
CA VAL A 175 -4.78 -6.21 -20.33
C VAL A 175 -4.28 -4.83 -20.76
N ASP A 176 -4.81 -4.29 -21.84
CA ASP A 176 -4.51 -2.93 -22.30
C ASP A 176 -5.48 -1.89 -21.72
N GLN A 177 -5.20 -0.59 -21.96
CA GLN A 177 -6.04 0.52 -21.51
C GLN A 177 -7.44 0.55 -22.14
N LYS A 178 -7.67 -0.21 -23.19
CA LYS A 178 -8.98 -0.36 -23.84
C LYS A 178 -9.81 -1.51 -23.25
N GLY A 179 -9.22 -2.23 -22.28
CA GLY A 179 -9.85 -3.40 -21.66
C GLY A 179 -9.71 -4.70 -22.47
N ASN A 180 -8.85 -4.74 -23.49
CA ASN A 180 -8.62 -5.96 -24.25
C ASN A 180 -7.68 -6.88 -23.48
N LEU A 181 -8.08 -8.16 -23.36
CA LEU A 181 -7.20 -9.19 -22.85
C LEU A 181 -6.24 -9.65 -23.96
N LEU A 182 -4.94 -9.37 -23.75
CA LEU A 182 -3.91 -9.68 -24.73
C LEU A 182 -3.30 -11.08 -24.55
N SER A 183 -3.29 -11.59 -23.31
CA SER A 183 -2.78 -12.94 -22.98
C SER A 183 -3.85 -14.01 -23.11
N LYS A 184 -3.43 -15.26 -23.39
CA LYS A 184 -4.32 -16.43 -23.30
C LYS A 184 -4.38 -16.90 -21.86
N ILE A 185 -5.54 -16.83 -21.21
CA ILE A 185 -5.77 -17.45 -19.90
C ILE A 185 -6.07 -18.92 -20.13
N LYS A 186 -5.35 -19.80 -19.44
CA LYS A 186 -5.73 -21.20 -19.34
C LYS A 186 -6.90 -21.30 -18.36
N ASN A 187 -8.11 -21.49 -18.86
CA ASN A 187 -9.24 -21.83 -18.01
C ASN A 187 -9.00 -23.24 -17.44
N ASP A 188 -8.70 -23.33 -16.15
CA ASP A 188 -8.68 -24.59 -15.38
C ASP A 188 -10.15 -25.03 -15.12
N ASN A 189 -10.92 -25.26 -16.17
CA ASN A 189 -12.21 -25.95 -16.13
C ASN A 189 -12.22 -27.01 -17.24
N GLN A 190 -11.52 -28.10 -16.97
CA GLN A 190 -11.84 -29.43 -17.48
C GLN A 190 -11.22 -30.50 -16.59
#